data_b1af1261457bbedd760922268be6c86b
#
_entry.id   b1af1261457bbedd760922268be6c86b
#
_cell.length_a   1.000
_cell.length_b   1.000
_cell.length_c   1.000
_cell.angle_alpha   90.00
_cell.angle_beta   90.00
_cell.angle_gamma   90.00
#
_symmetry.space_group_name_H-M   'P 1'
#
loop_
_entity.id
_entity.type
_entity.pdbx_description
1 polymer ?
#
loop_
_entity_poly.entity_id
_entity_poly.type
_entity_poly.pdbx_seq_one_letter_code
_entity_poly.pdbx_strand_id
1 'polypeptide(L)' 'MAVKQKILIVDDDENIAELISLYLTKECFETKIVYDGESALEQVNIFKPDLILLDLMLPGIDGYQDRKSVV' A
#
# COMPACT_ATOMS: atom_id res chain seq x y z
N MET A 1 11.16 -23.28 4.22
CA MET A 1 9.90 -22.67 4.04
C MET A 1 9.98 -21.17 4.03
N ALA A 2 9.46 -20.56 3.02
CA ALA A 2 9.55 -19.13 2.88
C ALA A 2 8.43 -18.45 3.64
N VAL A 3 8.77 -17.37 4.30
CA VAL A 3 7.79 -16.58 4.98
C VAL A 3 7.37 -15.48 4.01
N LYS A 4 6.07 -15.30 3.85
CA LYS A 4 5.59 -14.26 2.97
C LYS A 4 5.87 -12.90 3.58
N GLN A 5 6.34 -12.00 2.74
CA GLN A 5 6.53 -10.63 3.18
C GLN A 5 5.20 -9.92 3.15
N LYS A 6 4.99 -9.05 4.10
CA LYS A 6 3.74 -8.33 4.24
C LYS A 6 3.89 -6.94 3.69
N ILE A 7 2.96 -6.57 2.83
CA ILE A 7 2.98 -5.26 2.20
C ILE A 7 1.67 -4.58 2.50
N LEU A 8 1.76 -3.38 3.06
CA LEU A 8 0.59 -2.57 3.34
C LEU A 8 0.45 -1.59 2.19
N ILE A 9 -0.71 -1.59 1.56
CA ILE A 9 -0.98 -0.71 0.44
C ILE A 9 -1.88 0.40 0.93
N VAL A 10 -1.43 1.64 0.82
CA VAL A 10 -2.20 2.79 1.23
C VAL A 10 -2.51 3.59 -0.03
N ASP A 11 -3.76 3.55 -0.44
CA ASP A 11 -4.15 4.16 -1.71
C ASP A 11 -5.60 4.60 -1.57
N ASP A 12 -5.90 5.82 -1.95
CA ASP A 12 -7.27 6.31 -1.84
C ASP A 12 -8.14 5.86 -3.02
N ASP A 13 -7.55 5.23 -4.01
CA ASP A 13 -8.30 4.69 -5.14
C ASP A 13 -8.41 3.18 -4.99
N GLU A 14 -9.62 2.70 -4.71
CA GLU A 14 -9.85 1.28 -4.49
C GLU A 14 -9.43 0.44 -5.68
N ASN A 15 -9.72 0.92 -6.87
CA ASN A 15 -9.42 0.13 -8.07
C ASN A 15 -7.94 -0.08 -8.24
N ILE A 16 -7.17 0.96 -8.01
CA ILE A 16 -5.73 0.86 -8.14
C ILE A 16 -5.17 -0.01 -7.02
N ALA A 17 -5.67 0.19 -5.81
CA ALA A 17 -5.21 -0.60 -4.69
C ALA A 17 -5.45 -2.08 -4.92
N GLU A 18 -6.60 -2.42 -5.47
CA GLU A 18 -6.92 -3.80 -5.74
C GLU A 18 -6.03 -4.39 -6.81
N LEU A 19 -5.74 -3.62 -7.84
CA LEU A 19 -4.84 -4.10 -8.88
C LEU A 19 -3.45 -4.37 -8.32
N ILE A 20 -2.96 -3.47 -7.49
CA ILE A 20 -1.64 -3.65 -6.90
C ILE A 20 -1.64 -4.87 -6.00
N SER A 21 -2.69 -5.01 -5.20
CA SER A 21 -2.80 -6.15 -4.31
C SER A 21 -2.82 -7.46 -5.08
N LEU A 22 -3.59 -7.48 -6.15
CA LEU A 22 -3.69 -8.68 -6.97
C LEU A 22 -2.34 -9.04 -7.55
N TYR A 23 -1.64 -8.06 -8.07
CA TYR A 23 -0.32 -8.30 -8.63
C TYR A 23 0.65 -8.83 -7.59
N LEU A 24 0.66 -8.20 -6.41
CA LEU A 24 1.59 -8.62 -5.38
C LEU A 24 1.23 -9.99 -4.81
N THR A 25 -0.05 -10.29 -4.76
CA THR A 25 -0.47 -11.60 -4.30
C THR A 25 0.04 -12.68 -5.24
N LYS A 26 0.02 -12.39 -6.53
CA LYS A 26 0.55 -13.32 -7.51
C LYS A 26 2.05 -13.53 -7.32
N GLU A 27 2.72 -12.55 -6.79
CA GLU A 27 4.15 -12.66 -6.53
C GLU A 27 4.44 -13.23 -5.15
N CYS A 28 3.42 -13.76 -4.52
CA CYS A 28 3.56 -14.43 -3.23
C CYS A 28 3.79 -13.49 -2.06
N PHE A 29 3.28 -12.28 -2.16
CA PHE A 29 3.29 -11.37 -1.03
C PHE A 29 1.96 -11.41 -0.32
N GLU A 30 1.99 -11.11 0.96
CA GLU A 30 0.74 -10.94 1.71
C GLU A 30 0.44 -9.46 1.73
N THR A 31 -0.76 -9.07 1.31
CA THR A 31 -1.09 -7.67 1.17
C THR A 31 -2.27 -7.28 2.02
N LYS A 32 -2.29 -6.03 2.41
CA LYS A 32 -3.41 -5.44 3.12
C LYS A 32 -3.63 -4.07 2.51
N ILE A 33 -4.89 -3.72 2.30
CA ILE A 33 -5.21 -2.44 1.67
C ILE A 33 -5.89 -1.55 2.68
N VAL A 34 -5.45 -0.31 2.75
CA VAL A 34 -6.15 0.72 3.51
C VAL A 34 -6.27 1.93 2.61
N TYR A 35 -7.22 2.80 2.93
CA TYR A 35 -7.54 3.89 2.04
C TYR A 35 -7.22 5.26 2.61
N ASP A 36 -6.74 5.31 3.82
CA ASP A 36 -6.38 6.58 4.43
C ASP A 36 -5.25 6.38 5.43
N GLY A 37 -4.72 7.50 5.91
CA GLY A 37 -3.56 7.46 6.78
C GLY A 37 -3.86 6.91 8.17
N GLU A 38 -5.05 7.16 8.66
CA GLU A 38 -5.42 6.67 9.98
C GLU A 38 -5.49 5.16 10.00
N SER A 39 -6.12 4.61 8.99
CA SER A 39 -6.18 3.16 8.87
C SER A 39 -4.80 2.58 8.68
N ALA A 40 -3.95 3.29 7.95
CA ALA A 40 -2.59 2.84 7.74
C ALA A 40 -1.85 2.75 9.06
N LEU A 41 -1.97 3.75 9.90
CA LEU A 41 -1.30 3.74 11.19
C LEU A 41 -1.78 2.59 12.05
N GLU A 42 -3.07 2.33 12.03
CA GLU A 42 -3.62 1.21 12.76
C GLU A 42 -3.03 -0.10 12.28
N GLN A 43 -3.00 -0.26 10.98
CA GLN A 43 -2.53 -1.52 10.40
C GLN A 43 -1.04 -1.72 10.57
N VAL A 44 -0.29 -0.66 10.66
CA VAL A 44 1.14 -0.79 10.94
C VAL A 44 1.34 -1.52 12.25
N ASN A 45 0.50 -1.25 13.22
CA ASN A 45 0.62 -1.89 14.52
C ASN A 45 0.04 -3.30 14.55
N ILE A 46 -0.98 -3.55 13.76
CA ILE A 46 -1.68 -4.83 13.77
C ILE A 46 -1.07 -5.79 12.77
N PHE A 47 -0.95 -5.35 11.55
CA PHE A 47 -0.49 -6.18 10.45
C PHE A 47 1.04 -6.31 10.45
N LYS A 48 1.71 -5.29 10.92
CA LYS A 48 3.17 -5.23 10.99
C LYS A 48 3.80 -5.53 9.64
N PRO A 49 3.53 -4.66 8.68
CA PRO A 49 4.03 -4.92 7.32
C PRO A 49 5.53 -4.75 7.24
N ASP A 50 6.13 -5.48 6.33
CA ASP A 50 7.54 -5.33 6.03
C ASP A 50 7.79 -4.15 5.11
N LEU A 51 6.77 -3.75 4.37
CA LEU A 51 6.90 -2.68 3.40
C LEU A 51 5.58 -1.95 3.31
N ILE A 52 5.63 -0.66 3.14
CA ILE A 52 4.44 0.15 2.97
C ILE A 52 4.51 0.86 1.63
N LEU A 53 3.47 0.67 0.84
CA LEU A 53 3.39 1.28 -0.47
C LEU A 53 2.38 2.42 -0.38
N LEU A 54 2.84 3.64 -0.56
CA LEU A 54 1.99 4.80 -0.45
C LEU A 54 1.67 5.36 -1.82
N ASP A 55 0.40 5.54 -2.11
CA ASP A 55 0.00 6.16 -3.36
C ASP A 55 -1.18 7.06 -3.09
N LEU A 56 -0.91 8.13 -2.40
CA LEU A 56 -1.95 9.09 -2.06
C LEU A 56 -1.86 10.28 -2.99
N MET A 57 -2.97 10.58 -3.62
CA MET A 57 -3.03 11.76 -4.47
C MET A 57 -3.24 12.96 -3.58
N LEU A 58 -2.30 13.87 -3.62
CA LEU A 58 -2.41 15.06 -2.83
C LEU A 58 -2.74 16.22 -3.72
N PRO A 59 -3.91 16.81 -3.55
CA PRO A 59 -4.30 17.93 -4.40
C PRO A 59 -3.33 19.07 -4.21
N GLY A 60 -3.02 19.73 -5.25
CA GLY A 60 -2.14 20.86 -5.19
C GLY A 60 -0.70 20.60 -5.41
N ILE A 61 -0.32 19.36 -5.51
CA ILE A 61 1.03 19.05 -5.85
C ILE A 61 1.15 19.08 -7.34
N ASP A 62 1.78 20.10 -7.81
CA ASP A 62 1.85 20.32 -9.16
C ASP A 62 3.03 19.76 -9.77
N GLY A 63 2.93 19.18 -10.88
CA GLY A 63 4.03 18.74 -11.65
C GLY A 63 4.69 17.50 -11.22
N TYR A 64 4.39 17.01 -10.09
CA TYR A 64 4.96 15.78 -9.66
C TYR A 64 4.02 14.68 -9.85
N GLN A 65 4.37 13.83 -10.71
CA GLN A 65 3.53 12.75 -11.06
C GLN A 65 3.79 11.51 -10.33
N ASP A 66 4.92 11.42 -9.71
CA ASP A 66 5.26 10.23 -9.02
C ASP A 66 4.55 10.18 -7.74
N ARG A 67 3.65 9.30 -7.61
CA ARG A 67 2.83 9.21 -6.46
C ARG A 67 3.15 8.09 -5.58
N LYS A 68 3.90 7.15 -6.05
CA LYS A 68 4.16 5.97 -5.27
C LYS A 68 5.44 6.11 -4.53
N SER A 69 5.34 5.95 -3.23
CA SER A 69 6.52 5.93 -2.39
C SER A 69 6.56 4.62 -1.67
N VAL A 70 7.74 4.10 -1.53
CA VAL A 70 7.92 2.83 -0.85
C VAL A 70 8.74 3.08 0.40
N VAL A 71 8.23 2.68 1.51
CA VAL A 71 8.92 2.87 2.79
C VAL A 71 8.94 1.61 3.62
#